data_309ee54386e0cab256285cfe7e8ab906
#
_entry.id   309ee54386e0cab256285cfe7e8ab906
#
_cell.length_a   1.000
_cell.length_b   1.000
_cell.length_c   1.000
_cell.angle_alpha   90.00
_cell.angle_beta   90.00
_cell.angle_gamma   90.00
#
_symmetry.space_group_name_H-M   'P 1'
#
loop_
_entity.id
_entity.type
_entity.pdbx_description
1 polymer ?
#
loop_
_entity_poly.entity_id
_entity_poly.type
_entity_poly.pdbx_seq_one_letter_code
_entity_poly.pdbx_strand_id
1 'polypeptide(L)'
;MVMATSLLFGACSGDGKTCDRATQQKGNTENVIGRSDIKVKDGRMTPEVLWAMGRIGGMNVSPDGQKVVYTVAYYSVPEDRSNREVFVMNADGTDNKQITKTSYSENEAVWIKGGKKIAFLCNESGSSQLWEMNPDGSDRRQLSEYEGDIEGFAFSPDEKKVLFISQVKTVKSTADKYPDLDKATGIIVTDLMYKHWDEWVQQPRILLLLILMVRQSVTLSILWKANRLKAR
;
A
#
# COMPACT_ATOMS: atom_id res chain seq x y z
N MET A 1 27.66 -34.18 -32.02
CA MET A 1 26.25 -34.40 -32.29
C MET A 1 25.50 -33.21 -31.71
N VAL A 2 25.28 -32.18 -32.54
CA VAL A 2 24.74 -30.87 -32.15
C VAL A 2 23.26 -30.88 -32.56
N MET A 3 22.36 -30.75 -31.61
CA MET A 3 20.94 -30.54 -31.92
C MET A 3 20.63 -29.04 -31.91
N ALA A 4 20.29 -28.53 -33.07
CA ALA A 4 19.77 -27.18 -33.27
C ALA A 4 18.26 -27.16 -33.00
N THR A 5 17.83 -26.30 -32.12
CA THR A 5 16.39 -26.04 -31.86
C THR A 5 15.96 -24.80 -32.64
N SER A 6 15.10 -25.02 -33.62
CA SER A 6 14.52 -23.99 -34.49
C SER A 6 13.53 -23.08 -33.75
N LEU A 7 13.74 -21.79 -33.81
CA LEU A 7 12.77 -20.76 -33.45
C LEU A 7 11.81 -20.55 -34.63
N LEU A 8 10.54 -20.84 -34.41
CA LEU A 8 9.43 -20.50 -35.31
C LEU A 8 8.92 -19.09 -34.97
N PHE A 9 9.21 -18.13 -35.84
CA PHE A 9 8.53 -16.83 -35.88
C PHE A 9 7.19 -17.02 -36.61
N GLY A 10 6.10 -16.90 -35.88
CA GLY A 10 4.76 -16.78 -36.45
C GLY A 10 4.45 -15.31 -36.72
N ALA A 11 4.41 -14.92 -37.97
CA ALA A 11 3.89 -13.63 -38.42
C ALA A 11 2.35 -13.69 -38.43
N CYS A 12 1.66 -12.86 -37.65
CA CYS A 12 0.25 -12.60 -37.78
C CYS A 12 0.04 -11.35 -38.63
N SER A 13 -0.49 -11.52 -39.85
CA SER A 13 -1.05 -10.47 -40.69
C SER A 13 -2.47 -10.12 -40.24
N GLY A 14 -2.78 -8.86 -40.28
CA GLY A 14 -3.93 -8.05 -40.05
C GLY A 14 -5.32 -8.62 -39.90
N ASP A 15 -5.98 -8.10 -38.87
CA ASP A 15 -7.35 -7.52 -38.98
C ASP A 15 -7.63 -6.71 -37.70
N GLY A 16 -8.06 -5.48 -37.91
CA GLY A 16 -8.27 -4.51 -36.83
C GLY A 16 -9.38 -4.91 -35.86
N LYS A 17 -8.99 -5.42 -34.71
CA LYS A 17 -9.82 -5.47 -33.51
C LYS A 17 -9.02 -4.84 -32.37
N THR A 18 -9.53 -3.73 -31.85
CA THR A 18 -9.12 -3.10 -30.62
C THR A 18 -9.00 -4.16 -29.52
N CYS A 19 -7.79 -4.43 -29.08
CA CYS A 19 -7.54 -5.23 -27.87
C CYS A 19 -7.95 -4.38 -26.66
N ASP A 20 -9.16 -4.54 -26.19
CA ASP A 20 -9.56 -4.15 -24.85
C ASP A 20 -8.78 -5.05 -23.86
N ARG A 21 -7.68 -4.51 -23.38
CA ARG A 21 -6.86 -5.13 -22.33
C ARG A 21 -7.47 -4.79 -20.96
N ALA A 22 -8.69 -5.26 -20.73
CA ALA A 22 -9.20 -5.42 -19.38
C ALA A 22 -8.55 -6.70 -18.80
N THR A 23 -7.32 -6.61 -18.37
CA THR A 23 -6.71 -7.66 -17.57
C THR A 23 -7.30 -7.52 -16.17
N GLN A 24 -8.37 -8.24 -15.88
CA GLN A 24 -8.77 -8.56 -14.52
C GLN A 24 -7.63 -9.41 -13.93
N GLN A 25 -6.72 -8.78 -13.21
CA GLN A 25 -5.80 -9.50 -12.34
C GLN A 25 -6.66 -10.07 -11.20
N LYS A 26 -6.99 -11.37 -11.28
CA LYS A 26 -7.41 -12.16 -10.13
C LYS A 26 -6.26 -12.12 -9.13
N GLY A 27 -6.41 -11.36 -8.05
CA GLY A 27 -5.48 -11.39 -6.93
C GLY A 27 -5.31 -12.86 -6.47
N ASN A 28 -4.08 -13.24 -6.17
CA ASN A 28 -3.78 -14.58 -5.68
C ASN A 28 -4.49 -14.78 -4.33
N THR A 29 -5.57 -15.56 -4.32
CA THR A 29 -6.40 -15.78 -3.12
C THR A 29 -5.85 -16.88 -2.21
N GLU A 30 -4.75 -17.52 -2.57
CA GLU A 30 -4.21 -18.70 -1.86
C GLU A 30 -3.62 -18.40 -0.46
N ASN A 31 -3.38 -17.13 -0.11
CA ASN A 31 -2.75 -16.73 1.15
C ASN A 31 -3.46 -15.56 1.86
N VAL A 32 -4.77 -15.43 1.71
CA VAL A 32 -5.56 -14.39 2.38
C VAL A 32 -5.82 -14.76 3.83
N ILE A 33 -5.34 -13.91 4.75
CA ILE A 33 -5.68 -14.03 6.16
C ILE A 33 -6.99 -13.28 6.38
N GLY A 34 -8.03 -14.00 6.75
CA GLY A 34 -9.36 -13.45 6.98
C GLY A 34 -9.84 -13.62 8.41
N ARG A 35 -11.13 -13.39 8.61
CA ARG A 35 -11.79 -13.55 9.91
C ARG A 35 -11.64 -14.98 10.41
N SER A 36 -11.24 -15.13 11.67
CA SER A 36 -11.18 -16.42 12.35
C SER A 36 -12.56 -16.81 12.90
N ASP A 37 -12.90 -18.12 12.81
CA ASP A 37 -14.12 -18.69 13.37
C ASP A 37 -13.95 -19.24 14.79
N ILE A 38 -12.95 -18.75 15.54
CA ILE A 38 -12.70 -19.19 16.90
C ILE A 38 -13.93 -18.97 17.79
N LYS A 39 -14.33 -20.01 18.50
CA LYS A 39 -15.42 -19.95 19.48
C LYS A 39 -14.85 -19.66 20.87
N VAL A 40 -15.32 -18.58 21.49
CA VAL A 40 -14.97 -18.23 22.85
C VAL A 40 -15.67 -19.22 23.80
N LYS A 41 -14.89 -19.95 24.60
CA LYS A 41 -15.40 -20.82 25.66
C LYS A 41 -15.44 -20.03 26.97
N ASP A 42 -16.52 -20.19 27.71
CA ASP A 42 -16.69 -19.63 29.08
C ASP A 42 -16.56 -18.10 29.16
N GLY A 43 -16.70 -17.39 28.04
CA GLY A 43 -16.60 -15.91 27.99
C GLY A 43 -15.22 -15.36 28.35
N ARG A 44 -14.18 -16.19 28.43
CA ARG A 44 -12.83 -15.77 28.82
C ARG A 44 -12.00 -15.36 27.60
N MET A 45 -11.26 -14.26 27.75
CA MET A 45 -10.25 -13.85 26.80
C MET A 45 -9.00 -14.74 26.96
N THR A 46 -8.59 -15.40 25.87
CA THR A 46 -7.32 -16.14 25.79
C THR A 46 -6.43 -15.47 24.73
N PRO A 47 -5.11 -15.73 24.69
CA PRO A 47 -4.23 -15.21 23.64
C PRO A 47 -4.75 -15.53 22.22
N GLU A 48 -5.28 -16.73 22.01
CA GLU A 48 -5.82 -17.17 20.72
C GLU A 48 -7.06 -16.34 20.34
N VAL A 49 -7.96 -16.07 21.29
CA VAL A 49 -9.14 -15.21 21.08
C VAL A 49 -8.71 -13.79 20.76
N LEU A 50 -7.71 -13.26 21.46
CA LEU A 50 -7.18 -11.93 21.22
C LEU A 50 -6.61 -11.78 19.79
N TRP A 51 -5.84 -12.76 19.35
CA TRP A 51 -5.26 -12.76 18.00
C TRP A 51 -6.28 -13.03 16.91
N ALA A 52 -7.36 -13.73 17.20
CA ALA A 52 -8.44 -13.99 16.27
C ALA A 52 -9.34 -12.77 16.00
N MET A 53 -9.27 -11.74 16.85
CA MET A 53 -10.07 -10.53 16.66
C MET A 53 -9.54 -9.71 15.48
N GLY A 54 -10.46 -9.30 14.57
CA GLY A 54 -10.19 -8.28 13.58
C GLY A 54 -9.96 -6.92 14.25
N ARG A 55 -8.94 -6.19 13.84
CA ARG A 55 -8.61 -4.86 14.36
C ARG A 55 -9.00 -3.81 13.35
N ILE A 56 -9.99 -2.99 13.73
CA ILE A 56 -10.46 -1.88 12.90
C ILE A 56 -9.33 -0.85 12.80
N GLY A 57 -9.03 -0.45 11.56
CA GLY A 57 -8.10 0.63 11.24
C GLY A 57 -8.83 1.93 10.98
N GLY A 58 -8.24 2.78 10.11
CA GLY A 58 -8.82 4.06 9.72
C GLY A 58 -10.24 3.92 9.15
N MET A 59 -11.08 4.92 9.42
CA MET A 59 -12.43 5.03 8.86
C MET A 59 -12.62 6.40 8.22
N ASN A 60 -13.43 6.45 7.16
CA ASN A 60 -13.76 7.68 6.47
C ASN A 60 -15.23 7.68 6.02
N VAL A 61 -15.93 8.77 6.27
CA VAL A 61 -17.34 8.93 5.89
C VAL A 61 -17.43 9.49 4.48
N SER A 62 -18.35 8.96 3.67
CA SER A 62 -18.60 9.49 2.32
C SER A 62 -19.07 10.95 2.37
N PRO A 63 -18.81 11.75 1.33
CA PRO A 63 -19.18 13.18 1.31
C PRO A 63 -20.67 13.45 1.49
N ASP A 64 -21.53 12.50 1.13
CA ASP A 64 -22.99 12.57 1.33
C ASP A 64 -23.44 12.11 2.73
N GLY A 65 -22.52 11.65 3.57
CA GLY A 65 -22.80 11.14 4.91
C GLY A 65 -23.51 9.81 4.98
N GLN A 66 -23.72 9.12 3.84
CA GLN A 66 -24.53 7.91 3.78
C GLN A 66 -23.74 6.61 4.00
N LYS A 67 -22.43 6.63 3.75
CA LYS A 67 -21.58 5.45 3.82
C LYS A 67 -20.31 5.68 4.60
N VAL A 68 -19.78 4.61 5.15
CA VAL A 68 -18.47 4.58 5.83
C VAL A 68 -17.60 3.55 5.16
N VAL A 69 -16.38 3.94 4.76
CA VAL A 69 -15.32 3.02 4.39
C VAL A 69 -14.38 2.87 5.59
N TYR A 70 -13.94 1.66 5.86
CA TYR A 70 -13.00 1.37 6.94
C TYR A 70 -12.16 0.13 6.60
N THR A 71 -11.10 -0.08 7.35
CA THR A 71 -10.22 -1.23 7.16
C THR A 71 -10.22 -2.14 8.38
N VAL A 72 -10.04 -3.44 8.16
CA VAL A 72 -9.88 -4.42 9.24
C VAL A 72 -8.64 -5.26 8.99
N ALA A 73 -7.74 -5.31 9.97
CA ALA A 73 -6.60 -6.20 9.94
C ALA A 73 -6.91 -7.52 10.65
N TYR A 74 -6.57 -8.62 10.02
CA TYR A 74 -6.60 -9.97 10.58
C TYR A 74 -5.18 -10.51 10.70
N TYR A 75 -4.95 -11.38 11.67
CA TYR A 75 -3.62 -11.87 12.03
C TYR A 75 -3.55 -13.39 11.97
N SER A 76 -2.45 -13.91 11.48
CA SER A 76 -2.09 -15.32 11.53
C SER A 76 -0.80 -15.47 12.34
N VAL A 77 -0.92 -15.97 13.57
CA VAL A 77 0.25 -16.25 14.42
C VAL A 77 1.15 -17.33 13.82
N PRO A 78 0.62 -18.43 13.24
CA PRO A 78 1.46 -19.45 12.63
C PRO A 78 2.27 -18.95 11.41
N GLU A 79 1.73 -17.96 10.67
CA GLU A 79 2.38 -17.40 9.50
C GLU A 79 3.21 -16.14 9.81
N ASP A 80 3.18 -15.68 11.06
CA ASP A 80 3.83 -14.44 11.54
C ASP A 80 3.55 -13.24 10.63
N ARG A 81 2.29 -13.09 10.21
CA ARG A 81 1.88 -11.97 9.35
C ARG A 81 0.43 -11.55 9.57
N SER A 82 0.11 -10.41 9.01
CA SER A 82 -1.26 -9.87 9.00
C SER A 82 -1.70 -9.54 7.58
N ASN A 83 -3.01 -9.46 7.40
CA ASN A 83 -3.64 -8.99 6.19
C ASN A 83 -4.69 -7.94 6.55
N ARG A 84 -4.78 -6.87 5.78
CA ARG A 84 -5.74 -5.79 6.01
C ARG A 84 -6.61 -5.59 4.79
N GLU A 85 -7.92 -5.56 5.03
CA GLU A 85 -8.93 -5.51 3.99
C GLU A 85 -9.82 -4.28 4.16
N VAL A 86 -10.43 -3.83 3.06
CA VAL A 86 -11.36 -2.70 3.03
C VAL A 86 -12.79 -3.18 3.11
N PHE A 87 -13.57 -2.47 3.93
CA PHE A 87 -15.00 -2.70 4.14
C PHE A 87 -15.78 -1.41 3.87
N VAL A 88 -17.00 -1.56 3.39
CA VAL A 88 -17.97 -0.47 3.24
C VAL A 88 -19.27 -0.86 3.92
N MET A 89 -19.89 0.08 4.62
CA MET A 89 -21.22 -0.08 5.22
C MET A 89 -22.00 1.23 5.08
N ASN A 90 -23.33 1.16 5.26
CA ASN A 90 -24.13 2.34 5.45
C ASN A 90 -23.82 3.02 6.80
N ALA A 91 -24.06 4.34 6.90
CA ALA A 91 -23.79 5.11 8.12
C ALA A 91 -24.60 4.62 9.35
N ASP A 92 -25.71 3.94 9.12
CA ASP A 92 -26.52 3.31 10.16
C ASP A 92 -26.03 1.92 10.59
N GLY A 93 -24.91 1.44 10.01
CA GLY A 93 -24.31 0.12 10.27
C GLY A 93 -24.87 -1.02 9.43
N THR A 94 -25.89 -0.78 8.60
CA THR A 94 -26.45 -1.79 7.68
C THR A 94 -25.58 -1.99 6.45
N ASP A 95 -25.84 -3.04 5.67
CA ASP A 95 -25.18 -3.39 4.39
C ASP A 95 -23.63 -3.42 4.49
N ASN A 96 -23.13 -3.98 5.59
CA ASN A 96 -21.69 -4.10 5.84
C ASN A 96 -21.09 -5.17 4.92
N LYS A 97 -20.18 -4.75 4.03
CA LYS A 97 -19.53 -5.59 3.03
C LYS A 97 -18.03 -5.47 3.05
N GLN A 98 -17.35 -6.58 3.00
CA GLN A 98 -15.93 -6.64 2.64
C GLN A 98 -15.81 -6.47 1.12
N ILE A 99 -15.07 -5.44 0.67
CA ILE A 99 -14.93 -5.12 -0.77
C ILE A 99 -13.58 -5.51 -1.35
N THR A 100 -12.58 -5.80 -0.50
CA THR A 100 -11.32 -6.41 -0.93
C THR A 100 -11.13 -7.76 -0.26
N LYS A 101 -10.48 -8.67 -0.98
CA LYS A 101 -10.07 -9.98 -0.47
C LYS A 101 -8.81 -10.39 -1.21
N THR A 102 -7.68 -9.91 -0.76
CA THR A 102 -6.40 -10.08 -1.42
C THR A 102 -5.35 -10.63 -0.45
N SER A 103 -4.21 -11.07 -0.96
CA SER A 103 -3.05 -11.44 -0.13
C SER A 103 -2.20 -10.23 0.28
N TYR A 104 -2.59 -9.05 -0.16
CA TYR A 104 -1.95 -7.77 0.12
C TYR A 104 -2.67 -7.04 1.25
N SER A 105 -2.09 -5.95 1.73
CA SER A 105 -2.70 -5.12 2.77
C SER A 105 -3.17 -3.79 2.19
N GLU A 106 -4.47 -3.53 2.29
CA GLU A 106 -5.07 -2.26 1.93
C GLU A 106 -5.19 -1.37 3.18
N ASN A 107 -4.54 -0.21 3.14
CA ASN A 107 -4.47 0.74 4.24
C ASN A 107 -5.06 2.09 3.86
N GLU A 108 -5.45 2.88 4.87
CA GLU A 108 -5.84 4.29 4.71
C GLU A 108 -6.91 4.55 3.64
N ALA A 109 -7.96 3.73 3.61
CA ALA A 109 -9.04 3.88 2.64
C ALA A 109 -9.84 5.17 2.89
N VAL A 110 -9.97 6.02 1.84
CA VAL A 110 -10.71 7.28 1.87
C VAL A 110 -11.57 7.45 0.63
N TRP A 111 -12.72 8.13 0.79
CA TRP A 111 -13.58 8.50 -0.33
C TRP A 111 -12.96 9.61 -1.16
N ILE A 112 -13.04 9.49 -2.48
CA ILE A 112 -12.63 10.48 -3.46
C ILE A 112 -13.68 10.65 -4.56
N LYS A 113 -13.50 11.66 -5.42
CA LYS A 113 -14.40 11.94 -6.55
C LYS A 113 -15.86 12.09 -6.13
N GLY A 114 -16.08 12.79 -5.01
CA GLY A 114 -17.43 13.00 -4.48
C GLY A 114 -18.12 11.72 -4.03
N GLY A 115 -17.38 10.73 -3.51
CA GLY A 115 -17.89 9.44 -3.06
C GLY A 115 -18.03 8.37 -4.16
N LYS A 116 -17.58 8.66 -5.39
CA LYS A 116 -17.65 7.72 -6.53
C LYS A 116 -16.52 6.70 -6.55
N LYS A 117 -15.42 6.98 -5.87
CA LYS A 117 -14.24 6.11 -5.80
C LYS A 117 -13.70 6.08 -4.36
N ILE A 118 -12.92 5.05 -4.08
CA ILE A 118 -12.16 4.90 -2.85
C ILE A 118 -10.68 4.87 -3.22
N ALA A 119 -9.88 5.73 -2.59
CA ALA A 119 -8.43 5.68 -2.67
C ALA A 119 -7.87 4.96 -1.44
N PHE A 120 -6.78 4.25 -1.59
CA PHE A 120 -6.16 3.46 -0.51
C PHE A 120 -4.68 3.20 -0.84
N LEU A 121 -3.91 2.82 0.18
CA LEU A 121 -2.54 2.34 0.01
C LEU A 121 -2.55 0.82 -0.12
N CYS A 122 -1.75 0.30 -1.04
CA CYS A 122 -1.56 -1.14 -1.21
C CYS A 122 -0.16 -1.48 -1.69
N ASN A 123 0.36 -2.60 -1.22
CA ASN A 123 1.69 -3.11 -1.56
C ASN A 123 1.70 -4.18 -2.69
N GLU A 124 0.64 -4.27 -3.46
CA GLU A 124 0.50 -5.23 -4.57
C GLU A 124 1.60 -5.11 -5.64
N SER A 125 2.09 -3.89 -5.89
CA SER A 125 3.17 -3.63 -6.85
C SER A 125 4.59 -3.83 -6.30
N GLY A 126 4.73 -4.41 -5.09
CA GLY A 126 6.01 -4.67 -4.44
C GLY A 126 6.43 -3.60 -3.42
N SER A 127 5.86 -2.40 -3.48
CA SER A 127 5.97 -1.33 -2.49
C SER A 127 4.60 -0.71 -2.22
N SER A 128 4.46 -0.02 -1.08
CA SER A 128 3.21 0.66 -0.73
C SER A 128 2.96 1.83 -1.68
N GLN A 129 1.93 1.74 -2.51
CA GLN A 129 1.55 2.72 -3.51
C GLN A 129 0.10 3.17 -3.32
N LEU A 130 -0.23 4.32 -3.92
CA LEU A 130 -1.60 4.83 -3.94
C LEU A 130 -2.40 4.15 -5.05
N TRP A 131 -3.57 3.65 -4.70
CA TRP A 131 -4.52 2.97 -5.58
C TRP A 131 -5.90 3.59 -5.49
N GLU A 132 -6.75 3.36 -6.48
CA GLU A 132 -8.19 3.65 -6.41
C GLU A 132 -9.01 2.46 -6.89
N MET A 133 -10.27 2.39 -6.45
CA MET A 133 -11.26 1.41 -6.88
C MET A 133 -12.67 1.99 -6.78
N ASN A 134 -13.65 1.30 -7.37
CA ASN A 134 -15.07 1.59 -7.13
C ASN A 134 -15.47 1.18 -5.70
N PRO A 135 -16.58 1.72 -5.17
CA PRO A 135 -17.08 1.34 -3.84
C PRO A 135 -17.52 -0.13 -3.70
N ASP A 136 -17.68 -0.84 -4.80
CA ASP A 136 -17.94 -2.28 -4.85
C ASP A 136 -16.69 -3.14 -4.98
N GLY A 137 -15.49 -2.52 -4.97
CA GLY A 137 -14.19 -3.18 -5.12
C GLY A 137 -13.73 -3.40 -6.56
N SER A 138 -14.57 -3.05 -7.56
CA SER A 138 -14.22 -3.17 -8.98
C SER A 138 -13.32 -2.01 -9.46
N ASP A 139 -12.80 -2.13 -10.69
CA ASP A 139 -11.98 -1.12 -11.36
C ASP A 139 -10.80 -0.65 -10.50
N ARG A 140 -10.11 -1.60 -9.88
CA ARG A 140 -8.92 -1.37 -9.06
C ARG A 140 -7.75 -0.99 -9.94
N ARG A 141 -7.13 0.15 -9.68
CA ARG A 141 -5.96 0.63 -10.42
C ARG A 141 -4.98 1.42 -9.57
N GLN A 142 -3.71 1.31 -9.90
CA GLN A 142 -2.64 2.07 -9.28
C GLN A 142 -2.64 3.51 -9.80
N LEU A 143 -2.47 4.46 -8.88
CA LEU A 143 -2.40 5.91 -9.18
C LEU A 143 -0.98 6.46 -9.07
N SER A 144 -0.09 5.81 -8.33
CA SER A 144 1.29 6.26 -8.13
C SER A 144 2.29 5.18 -8.52
N GLU A 145 3.45 5.62 -9.02
CA GLU A 145 4.64 4.81 -9.27
C GLU A 145 5.82 5.52 -8.59
N TYR A 146 5.85 5.45 -7.26
CA TYR A 146 6.93 6.04 -6.48
C TYR A 146 7.97 4.96 -6.15
N GLU A 147 9.26 5.33 -6.17
CA GLU A 147 10.40 4.40 -6.00
C GLU A 147 10.49 3.82 -4.58
N GLY A 148 9.84 4.47 -3.59
CA GLY A 148 9.76 4.02 -2.19
C GLY A 148 8.35 3.66 -1.77
N ASP A 149 8.18 3.44 -0.46
CA ASP A 149 6.88 3.23 0.16
C ASP A 149 6.17 4.54 0.46
N ILE A 150 4.88 4.61 0.19
CA ILE A 150 3.99 5.68 0.65
C ILE A 150 3.42 5.24 1.99
N GLU A 151 3.68 6.01 3.05
CA GLU A 151 3.24 5.73 4.42
C GLU A 151 1.90 6.38 4.78
N GLY A 152 1.53 7.44 4.06
CA GLY A 152 0.28 8.16 4.26
C GLY A 152 0.04 9.17 3.14
N PHE A 153 -1.20 9.57 2.91
CA PHE A 153 -1.55 10.52 1.86
C PHE A 153 -2.73 11.42 2.22
N ALA A 154 -2.83 12.56 1.52
CA ALA A 154 -3.98 13.44 1.56
C ALA A 154 -4.21 14.09 0.19
N PHE A 155 -5.45 14.09 -0.27
CA PHE A 155 -5.84 14.81 -1.48
C PHE A 155 -6.06 16.30 -1.21
N SER A 156 -5.75 17.15 -2.19
CA SER A 156 -6.20 18.54 -2.20
C SER A 156 -7.74 18.59 -2.33
N PRO A 157 -8.41 19.67 -1.87
CA PRO A 157 -9.86 19.79 -1.98
C PRO A 157 -10.41 19.68 -3.40
N ASP A 158 -9.62 20.04 -4.41
CA ASP A 158 -9.96 19.91 -5.83
C ASP A 158 -9.53 18.56 -6.44
N GLU A 159 -8.94 17.68 -5.61
CA GLU A 159 -8.43 16.35 -5.95
C GLU A 159 -7.43 16.32 -7.13
N LYS A 160 -6.81 17.47 -7.46
CA LYS A 160 -5.80 17.54 -8.51
C LYS A 160 -4.38 17.27 -8.01
N LYS A 161 -4.20 17.31 -6.69
CA LYS A 161 -2.91 17.11 -6.03
C LYS A 161 -3.05 16.11 -4.90
N VAL A 162 -2.02 15.33 -4.68
CA VAL A 162 -1.89 14.44 -3.52
C VAL A 162 -0.61 14.80 -2.79
N LEU A 163 -0.74 14.98 -1.51
CA LEU A 163 0.36 15.06 -0.57
C LEU A 163 0.58 13.65 -0.03
N PHE A 164 1.82 13.18 0.04
CA PHE A 164 2.12 11.89 0.67
C PHE A 164 3.39 11.95 1.51
N ILE A 165 3.45 11.04 2.48
CA ILE A 165 4.57 10.88 3.39
C ILE A 165 5.35 9.65 2.94
N SER A 166 6.67 9.80 2.82
CA SER A 166 7.58 8.71 2.51
C SER A 166 8.90 8.87 3.23
N GLN A 167 9.58 7.77 3.46
CA GLN A 167 10.95 7.79 3.95
C GLN A 167 11.89 8.05 2.78
N VAL A 168 12.76 9.04 2.92
CA VAL A 168 13.74 9.41 1.91
C VAL A 168 15.14 9.19 2.45
N LYS A 169 15.93 8.40 1.75
CA LYS A 169 17.34 8.17 2.09
C LYS A 169 18.15 9.43 1.89
N THR A 170 18.52 10.10 2.98
CA THR A 170 19.28 11.35 2.93
C THR A 170 20.77 11.18 3.23
N VAL A 171 21.16 10.03 3.79
CA VAL A 171 22.52 9.71 4.18
C VAL A 171 22.95 8.40 3.53
N LYS A 172 24.17 8.35 3.02
CA LYS A 172 24.73 7.11 2.50
C LYS A 172 24.89 6.08 3.62
N SER A 173 24.31 4.90 3.44
CA SER A 173 24.48 3.77 4.35
C SER A 173 25.91 3.20 4.24
N THR A 174 26.25 2.28 5.14
CA THR A 174 27.52 1.54 5.05
C THR A 174 27.63 0.75 3.74
N ALA A 175 26.53 0.14 3.30
CA ALA A 175 26.47 -0.58 2.01
C ALA A 175 26.69 0.35 0.80
N ASP A 176 26.22 1.59 0.84
CA ASP A 176 26.48 2.55 -0.25
C ASP A 176 27.94 3.04 -0.27
N LYS A 177 28.63 2.99 0.85
CA LYS A 177 30.05 3.37 0.96
C LYS A 177 30.97 2.23 0.56
N TYR A 178 30.56 1.00 0.79
CA TYR A 178 31.30 -0.22 0.58
C TYR A 178 30.45 -1.26 -0.16
N PRO A 179 30.17 -1.04 -1.45
CA PRO A 179 29.28 -1.92 -2.22
C PRO A 179 29.87 -3.31 -2.51
N ASP A 180 31.15 -3.48 -2.30
CA ASP A 180 31.89 -4.76 -2.39
C ASP A 180 31.74 -5.64 -1.16
N LEU A 181 31.15 -5.11 -0.06
CA LEU A 181 30.94 -5.80 1.21
C LEU A 181 29.43 -6.10 1.43
N ASP A 182 28.81 -6.74 0.47
CA ASP A 182 27.38 -7.04 0.44
C ASP A 182 26.85 -7.86 1.63
N LYS A 183 27.73 -8.69 2.23
CA LYS A 183 27.43 -9.53 3.40
C LYS A 183 27.75 -8.87 4.75
N ALA A 184 28.34 -7.67 4.74
CA ALA A 184 28.70 -6.99 5.98
C ALA A 184 27.46 -6.36 6.64
N THR A 185 27.19 -6.72 7.89
CA THR A 185 26.09 -6.18 8.70
C THR A 185 26.51 -4.99 9.59
N GLY A 186 27.78 -4.60 9.54
CA GLY A 186 28.31 -3.50 10.31
C GLY A 186 27.73 -2.15 9.91
N ILE A 187 27.41 -1.30 10.88
CA ILE A 187 26.92 0.07 10.67
C ILE A 187 28.01 1.04 11.11
N ILE A 188 28.40 1.97 10.21
CA ILE A 188 29.32 3.03 10.51
C ILE A 188 28.54 4.26 10.96
N VAL A 189 28.70 4.65 12.21
CA VAL A 189 28.06 5.82 12.81
C VAL A 189 29.11 6.92 12.93
N THR A 190 28.90 8.06 12.27
CA THR A 190 29.79 9.22 12.29
C THR A 190 29.34 10.32 13.22
N ASP A 191 28.06 10.31 13.61
CA ASP A 191 27.44 11.23 14.56
C ASP A 191 26.69 10.43 15.61
N LEU A 192 26.29 11.09 16.72
CA LEU A 192 25.43 10.48 17.73
C LEU A 192 24.09 10.15 17.09
N MET A 193 23.89 8.86 16.78
CA MET A 193 22.65 8.36 16.17
C MET A 193 21.59 8.13 17.23
N TYR A 194 20.38 8.56 16.91
CA TYR A 194 19.22 8.23 17.70
C TYR A 194 18.61 6.90 17.22
N LYS A 195 18.40 5.99 18.15
CA LYS A 195 17.70 4.73 17.90
C LYS A 195 16.25 4.87 18.33
N HIS A 196 15.31 4.57 17.45
CA HIS A 196 13.90 4.52 17.76
C HIS A 196 13.48 3.05 17.87
N TRP A 197 13.13 2.62 19.08
CA TRP A 197 12.90 1.22 19.44
C TRP A 197 14.17 0.38 19.14
N ASP A 198 14.10 -0.51 18.16
CA ASP A 198 15.15 -1.40 17.70
C ASP A 198 15.81 -0.94 16.39
N GLU A 199 15.28 0.10 15.74
CA GLU A 199 15.75 0.60 14.45
C GLU A 199 16.60 1.88 14.55
N TRP A 200 17.64 1.96 13.74
CA TRP A 200 18.42 3.19 13.57
C TRP A 200 17.71 4.14 12.61
N VAL A 201 17.43 5.35 13.04
CA VAL A 201 16.80 6.38 12.21
C VAL A 201 17.81 6.92 11.19
N GLN A 202 17.86 6.29 10.02
CA GLN A 202 18.74 6.69 8.91
C GLN A 202 17.98 7.43 7.80
N GLN A 203 16.66 7.33 7.80
CA GLN A 203 15.82 7.88 6.77
C GLN A 203 14.72 8.74 7.40
N PRO A 204 14.81 10.08 7.32
CA PRO A 204 13.74 10.93 7.81
C PRO A 204 12.50 10.78 6.94
N ARG A 205 11.32 10.86 7.56
CA ARG A 205 10.05 11.00 6.87
C ARG A 205 9.96 12.38 6.24
N ILE A 206 9.68 12.42 4.96
CA ILE A 206 9.56 13.66 4.19
C ILE A 206 8.17 13.72 3.58
N LEU A 207 7.61 14.93 3.58
CA LEU A 207 6.37 15.24 2.91
C LEU A 207 6.64 15.54 1.43
N LEU A 208 6.00 14.80 0.54
CA LEU A 208 6.14 14.91 -0.89
C LEU A 208 4.81 15.34 -1.51
N LEU A 209 4.85 16.18 -2.54
CA LEU A 209 3.68 16.58 -3.30
C LEU A 209 3.66 15.87 -4.66
N LEU A 210 2.63 15.10 -4.91
CA LEU A 210 2.31 14.51 -6.20
C LEU A 210 1.23 15.35 -6.89
N ILE A 211 1.50 15.83 -8.09
CA ILE A 211 0.49 16.48 -8.91
C ILE A 211 -0.14 15.41 -9.80
N LEU A 212 -1.39 15.09 -9.54
CA LEU A 212 -2.18 14.18 -10.37
C LEU A 212 -2.60 14.92 -11.64
N MET A 213 -1.78 14.85 -12.67
CA MET A 213 -2.22 15.27 -14.00
C MET A 213 -3.04 14.15 -14.64
N VAL A 214 -4.25 14.48 -15.07
CA VAL A 214 -5.06 13.60 -15.91
C VAL A 214 -4.31 13.38 -17.22
N ARG A 215 -3.71 12.19 -17.35
CA ARG A 215 -2.90 11.73 -18.49
C ARG A 215 -1.52 12.42 -18.64
N GLN A 216 -0.50 11.73 -18.19
CA GLN A 216 0.95 11.81 -18.47
C GLN A 216 1.81 12.28 -17.30
N SER A 217 2.79 11.41 -17.01
CA SER A 217 3.99 11.60 -16.19
C SER A 217 3.86 12.43 -14.91
N VAL A 218 4.04 11.71 -13.83
CA VAL A 218 4.13 12.21 -12.47
C VAL A 218 5.34 13.12 -12.33
N THR A 219 5.13 14.42 -12.06
CA THR A 219 6.21 15.32 -11.64
C THR A 219 6.23 15.36 -10.12
N LEU A 220 7.23 14.73 -9.53
CA LEU A 220 7.47 14.76 -8.08
C LEU A 220 8.14 16.09 -7.71
N SER A 221 7.48 16.91 -6.90
CA SER A 221 8.08 18.11 -6.32
C SER A 221 8.31 17.89 -4.83
N ILE A 222 9.55 17.93 -4.37
CA ILE A 222 9.88 17.86 -2.94
C ILE A 222 9.51 19.21 -2.33
N LEU A 223 8.45 19.23 -1.50
CA LEU A 223 7.96 20.46 -0.87
C LEU A 223 8.82 20.92 0.31
N TRP A 224 9.56 20.03 0.93
CA TRP A 224 10.36 20.37 2.11
C TRP A 224 11.65 19.56 2.17
N LYS A 225 12.76 20.25 1.99
CA LYS A 225 14.07 19.76 2.40
C LYS A 225 14.21 20.12 3.87
N ALA A 226 14.26 19.15 4.75
CA ALA A 226 14.58 19.39 6.15
C ALA A 226 15.87 20.21 6.22
N ASN A 227 15.77 21.49 6.55
CA ASN A 227 16.93 22.27 6.93
C ASN A 227 17.54 21.58 8.13
N ARG A 228 18.76 21.12 8.03
CA ARG A 228 19.54 20.68 9.17
C ARG A 228 19.44 21.79 10.23
N LEU A 229 18.76 21.49 11.31
CA LEU A 229 19.00 22.22 12.55
C LEU A 229 20.47 21.97 12.87
N LYS A 230 21.33 22.92 12.54
CA LYS A 230 22.67 22.99 13.13
C LYS A 230 22.42 23.23 14.61
N ALA A 231 22.57 22.17 15.40
CA ALA A 231 22.76 22.33 16.84
C ALA A 231 24.00 23.21 17.02
N ARG A 232 23.79 24.35 17.64
CA ARG A 232 24.86 25.17 18.23
C ARG A 232 25.23 24.59 19.58
#